data_f3675de149b8ea8dbbb1644b70080825
#
_entry.id   f3675de149b8ea8dbbb1644b70080825
#
_cell.length_a   1.000
_cell.length_b   1.000
_cell.length_c   1.000
_cell.angle_alpha   90.00
_cell.angle_beta   90.00
_cell.angle_gamma   90.00
#
_symmetry.space_group_name_H-M   'P 1'
#
loop_
_entity.id
_entity.type
_entity.pdbx_description
1 polymer ?
#
loop_
_entity_poly.entity_id
_entity_poly.type
_entity_poly.pdbx_seq_one_letter_code
_entity_poly.pdbx_strand_id
1 'polypeptide(L)'
;VAHELVLAGGRVLDPETGLDRVGDVAIDGGAVTAVGDRLDGMTTLDVDGLVVAPGFVDLHSHAQTLPGRRLQACDGVTTALDLEAGRAPVGLAYAREASRGSPINYGFSASWAAARMHVVADRPLDGGAAALFAGLGGEEWQRAASPDQVARILDQISADLAAGGIGVGVLIGYTPGVDPEEYLAVAELAAAAGVPTFTHSRDIVEMAPEALIDGAEELVRAAGETGAHMHYCHINSTSGRHIDRVLGLVRRCQAEGSRVTTEAYPYGSGSTAIGAAFLAPERLRERLRSTTSITYLRTGERVADDERLRELRAADPGGLVIADFLDESDPGDAALLRQSLQFPDAIVASDAMPPLWTGTARMDLAAWPLPPHAVTHPRTAGTFGRALRLWRQEGVPLIEAVRRATLLPVEVLQGAVPAMRRKGRVQADADADLVVFDPAGVTDQATYAASTRPTVGIAHVLVGGTFVVRDGELVPDALPGRPVRAVPR
;
A
#
# COMPACT_ATOMS: atom_id res chain seq x y z
N VAL A 1 34.59 20.59 -3.34
CA VAL A 1 34.35 20.13 -1.97
C VAL A 1 33.89 18.69 -2.09
N ALA A 2 34.56 17.78 -1.38
CA ALA A 2 34.17 16.38 -1.39
C ALA A 2 32.80 16.20 -0.69
N HIS A 3 31.91 15.42 -1.31
CA HIS A 3 30.60 15.04 -0.75
C HIS A 3 30.72 14.00 0.35
N GLU A 4 29.76 13.89 1.26
CA GLU A 4 29.76 12.87 2.34
C GLU A 4 29.76 11.46 1.77
N LEU A 5 28.90 11.18 0.77
CA LEU A 5 28.78 9.92 0.08
C LEU A 5 28.55 10.14 -1.41
N VAL A 6 29.27 9.39 -2.23
CA VAL A 6 29.04 9.30 -3.69
C VAL A 6 28.73 7.85 -4.07
N LEU A 7 27.60 7.64 -4.74
CA LEU A 7 27.29 6.39 -5.47
C LEU A 7 27.84 6.56 -6.87
N ALA A 8 28.92 5.86 -7.23
CA ALA A 8 29.69 6.10 -8.43
C ALA A 8 29.42 5.07 -9.53
N GLY A 9 29.29 5.54 -10.78
CA GLY A 9 29.26 4.70 -11.98
C GLY A 9 27.94 3.96 -12.24
N GLY A 10 26.88 4.20 -11.48
CA GLY A 10 25.59 3.54 -11.65
C GLY A 10 24.78 4.11 -12.82
N ARG A 11 23.83 3.31 -13.35
CA ARG A 11 22.81 3.82 -14.26
C ARG A 11 21.77 4.60 -13.45
N VAL A 12 21.81 5.91 -13.52
CA VAL A 12 20.91 6.81 -12.76
C VAL A 12 19.60 6.98 -13.51
N LEU A 13 18.49 6.69 -12.84
CA LEU A 13 17.14 6.91 -13.34
C LEU A 13 16.43 7.99 -12.53
N ASP A 14 15.93 9.00 -13.23
CA ASP A 14 15.00 9.98 -12.66
C ASP A 14 13.75 10.09 -13.54
N PRO A 15 12.61 9.52 -13.08
CA PRO A 15 11.42 9.43 -13.91
C PRO A 15 10.74 10.78 -14.18
N GLU A 16 11.00 11.82 -13.37
CA GLU A 16 10.39 13.15 -13.58
C GLU A 16 11.08 13.89 -14.73
N THR A 17 12.41 13.86 -14.80
CA THR A 17 13.16 14.52 -15.87
C THR A 17 13.39 13.64 -17.09
N GLY A 18 13.11 12.34 -16.96
CA GLY A 18 13.43 11.35 -18.00
C GLY A 18 14.92 11.00 -18.06
N LEU A 19 15.70 11.31 -17.01
CA LEU A 19 17.12 10.98 -16.94
C LEU A 19 17.30 9.46 -16.90
N ASP A 20 18.10 8.94 -17.84
CA ASP A 20 18.48 7.54 -17.93
C ASP A 20 19.90 7.46 -18.51
N ARG A 21 20.91 7.54 -17.65
CA ARG A 21 22.31 7.46 -18.05
C ARG A 21 23.22 6.97 -16.93
N VAL A 22 24.41 6.49 -17.30
CA VAL A 22 25.47 6.22 -16.32
C VAL A 22 25.98 7.54 -15.74
N GLY A 23 26.22 7.58 -14.42
CA GLY A 23 26.75 8.75 -13.72
C GLY A 23 26.86 8.49 -12.21
N ASP A 24 27.23 9.53 -11.50
CA ASP A 24 27.41 9.53 -10.06
C ASP A 24 26.26 10.29 -9.36
N VAL A 25 25.92 9.87 -8.17
CA VAL A 25 24.94 10.55 -7.30
C VAL A 25 25.64 10.93 -6.00
N ALA A 26 25.72 12.23 -5.70
CA ALA A 26 26.26 12.75 -4.46
C ALA A 26 25.18 13.00 -3.41
N ILE A 27 25.51 12.69 -2.16
CA ILE A 27 24.60 12.76 -1.02
C ILE A 27 25.31 13.51 0.11
N ASP A 28 24.65 14.55 0.64
CA ASP A 28 25.09 15.30 1.82
C ASP A 28 23.88 15.61 2.70
N GLY A 29 24.04 15.47 4.01
CA GLY A 29 22.99 15.81 4.98
C GLY A 29 21.65 15.12 4.76
N GLY A 30 21.65 13.93 4.13
CA GLY A 30 20.46 13.16 3.85
C GLY A 30 19.67 13.58 2.60
N ALA A 31 20.24 14.45 1.77
CA ALA A 31 19.68 14.88 0.48
C ALA A 31 20.63 14.54 -0.68
N VAL A 32 20.06 14.33 -1.86
CA VAL A 32 20.85 14.32 -3.10
C VAL A 32 21.30 15.74 -3.38
N THR A 33 22.59 15.95 -3.56
CA THR A 33 23.17 17.30 -3.75
C THR A 33 23.71 17.52 -5.15
N ALA A 34 24.09 16.44 -5.84
CA ALA A 34 24.48 16.49 -7.25
C ALA A 34 24.22 15.15 -7.97
N VAL A 35 23.95 15.26 -9.26
CA VAL A 35 23.96 14.13 -10.21
C VAL A 35 24.87 14.54 -11.35
N GLY A 36 25.95 13.79 -11.57
CA GLY A 36 26.97 14.19 -12.53
C GLY A 36 27.97 13.09 -12.87
N ASP A 37 29.14 13.48 -13.33
CA ASP A 37 30.23 12.58 -13.66
C ASP A 37 31.45 12.95 -12.81
N ARG A 38 32.17 11.95 -12.27
CA ARG A 38 33.39 12.10 -11.49
C ARG A 38 33.22 13.01 -10.28
N LEU A 39 32.17 12.79 -9.51
CA LEU A 39 31.96 13.50 -8.26
C LEU A 39 32.95 13.00 -7.19
N ASP A 40 33.47 13.93 -6.39
CA ASP A 40 34.45 13.63 -5.35
C ASP A 40 33.73 13.40 -4.00
N GLY A 41 33.95 12.25 -3.37
CA GLY A 41 33.29 11.86 -2.13
C GLY A 41 34.29 11.53 -1.02
N MET A 42 33.97 11.88 0.24
CA MET A 42 34.69 11.38 1.41
C MET A 42 34.55 9.87 1.52
N THR A 43 33.36 9.37 1.17
CA THR A 43 33.08 7.94 0.95
C THR A 43 32.55 7.76 -0.47
N THR A 44 33.12 6.82 -1.21
CA THR A 44 32.64 6.46 -2.53
C THR A 44 32.26 4.99 -2.55
N LEU A 45 31.04 4.68 -2.99
CA LEU A 45 30.56 3.34 -3.20
C LEU A 45 30.46 3.10 -4.72
N ASP A 46 31.20 2.13 -5.21
CA ASP A 46 31.12 1.70 -6.60
C ASP A 46 29.81 0.91 -6.81
N VAL A 47 28.99 1.40 -7.74
CA VAL A 47 27.71 0.77 -8.12
C VAL A 47 27.64 0.55 -9.64
N ASP A 48 28.81 0.34 -10.28
CA ASP A 48 28.87 0.01 -11.70
C ASP A 48 28.05 -1.25 -12.03
N GLY A 49 27.34 -1.20 -13.15
CA GLY A 49 26.43 -2.26 -13.57
C GLY A 49 25.07 -2.27 -12.84
N LEU A 50 24.90 -1.48 -11.79
CA LEU A 50 23.63 -1.36 -11.04
C LEU A 50 22.86 -0.10 -11.48
N VAL A 51 21.56 -0.11 -11.14
CA VAL A 51 20.67 1.05 -11.28
C VAL A 51 20.60 1.80 -9.97
N VAL A 52 20.73 3.11 -10.04
CA VAL A 52 20.41 4.05 -8.93
C VAL A 52 19.10 4.74 -9.28
N ALA A 53 18.06 4.50 -8.51
CA ALA A 53 16.72 5.03 -8.72
C ALA A 53 16.16 5.64 -7.43
N PRO A 54 15.07 6.44 -7.50
CA PRO A 54 14.35 6.81 -6.29
C PRO A 54 13.87 5.55 -5.57
N GLY A 55 13.91 5.55 -4.24
CA GLY A 55 13.35 4.48 -3.43
C GLY A 55 11.85 4.34 -3.66
N PHE A 56 11.34 3.11 -3.62
CA PHE A 56 9.94 2.84 -3.90
C PHE A 56 9.04 3.45 -2.84
N VAL A 57 7.88 3.96 -3.28
CA VAL A 57 6.86 4.59 -2.44
C VAL A 57 5.59 3.75 -2.50
N ASP A 58 5.25 3.15 -1.38
CA ASP A 58 4.09 2.30 -1.24
C ASP A 58 2.94 3.08 -0.59
N LEU A 59 1.87 3.36 -1.34
CA LEU A 59 0.70 4.08 -0.83
C LEU A 59 -0.19 3.19 0.04
N HIS A 60 -0.02 1.88 -0.05
CA HIS A 60 -0.93 0.92 0.54
C HIS A 60 -0.18 -0.16 1.32
N SER A 61 0.12 0.12 2.57
CA SER A 61 0.80 -0.82 3.44
C SER A 61 0.20 -0.85 4.84
N HIS A 62 -0.45 -1.95 5.20
CA HIS A 62 -0.88 -2.23 6.57
C HIS A 62 0.25 -2.84 7.42
N ALA A 63 1.39 -3.18 6.81
CA ALA A 63 2.55 -3.79 7.47
C ALA A 63 3.34 -2.79 8.33
N GLN A 64 2.65 -1.93 9.08
CA GLN A 64 3.21 -0.86 9.89
C GLN A 64 3.79 -1.36 11.23
N THR A 65 4.54 -2.46 11.16
CA THR A 65 5.31 -3.05 12.26
C THR A 65 6.79 -3.08 11.90
N LEU A 66 7.68 -3.15 12.87
CA LEU A 66 9.11 -3.19 12.58
C LEU A 66 9.50 -4.34 11.63
N PRO A 67 9.07 -5.61 11.85
CA PRO A 67 9.38 -6.69 10.90
C PRO A 67 8.74 -6.48 9.51
N GLY A 68 7.51 -5.94 9.44
CA GLY A 68 6.87 -5.64 8.16
C GLY A 68 7.63 -4.60 7.35
N ARG A 69 8.04 -3.49 7.98
CA ARG A 69 8.82 -2.43 7.33
C ARG A 69 10.24 -2.89 6.94
N ARG A 70 10.84 -3.82 7.70
CA ARG A 70 12.13 -4.44 7.34
C ARG A 70 12.00 -5.28 6.07
N LEU A 71 10.93 -6.07 5.94
CA LEU A 71 10.64 -6.82 4.70
C LEU A 71 10.46 -5.87 3.51
N GLN A 72 9.70 -4.78 3.69
CA GLN A 72 9.50 -3.79 2.64
C GLN A 72 10.79 -3.05 2.27
N ALA A 73 11.64 -2.71 3.25
CA ALA A 73 12.97 -2.15 2.98
C ALA A 73 13.81 -3.09 2.09
N CYS A 74 13.78 -4.39 2.37
CA CYS A 74 14.47 -5.39 1.53
C CYS A 74 13.85 -5.57 0.13
N ASP A 75 12.64 -5.08 -0.10
CA ASP A 75 11.99 -5.00 -1.43
C ASP A 75 12.19 -3.64 -2.11
N GLY A 76 13.07 -2.78 -1.56
CA GLY A 76 13.42 -1.48 -2.14
C GLY A 76 12.53 -0.31 -1.71
N VAL A 77 11.58 -0.52 -0.81
CA VAL A 77 10.68 0.53 -0.31
C VAL A 77 11.42 1.44 0.66
N THR A 78 11.32 2.74 0.45
CA THR A 78 11.85 3.79 1.34
C THR A 78 10.75 4.56 2.07
N THR A 79 9.51 4.47 1.57
CA THR A 79 8.34 5.14 2.15
C THR A 79 7.13 4.21 2.05
N ALA A 80 6.58 3.78 3.19
CA ALA A 80 5.39 2.93 3.25
C ALA A 80 4.27 3.62 4.04
N LEU A 81 3.13 3.82 3.38
CA LEU A 81 2.01 4.59 3.89
C LEU A 81 0.79 3.68 4.10
N ASP A 82 0.05 3.90 5.18
CA ASP A 82 -1.21 3.22 5.46
C ASP A 82 -2.37 4.16 5.16
N LEU A 83 -2.79 4.17 3.89
CA LEU A 83 -3.73 5.16 3.39
C LEU A 83 -5.16 4.63 3.25
N GLU A 84 -5.34 3.35 2.91
CA GLU A 84 -6.67 2.76 2.76
C GLU A 84 -7.37 2.56 4.10
N ALA A 85 -6.73 1.88 5.04
CA ALA A 85 -7.29 1.69 6.39
C ALA A 85 -7.15 2.95 7.24
N GLY A 86 -6.04 3.64 7.11
CA GLY A 86 -5.72 4.83 7.88
C GLY A 86 -5.60 4.58 9.38
N ARG A 87 -5.59 5.66 10.15
CA ARG A 87 -5.52 5.65 11.62
C ARG A 87 -6.46 6.69 12.21
N ALA A 88 -6.92 6.41 13.43
CA ALA A 88 -7.61 7.36 14.30
C ALA A 88 -7.30 7.02 15.79
N PRO A 89 -6.90 7.98 16.60
CA PRO A 89 -6.48 9.33 16.23
C PRO A 89 -5.11 9.34 15.49
N VAL A 90 -5.02 10.06 14.39
CA VAL A 90 -3.80 10.13 13.57
C VAL A 90 -2.60 10.67 14.36
N GLY A 91 -2.80 11.72 15.18
CA GLY A 91 -1.72 12.30 15.99
C GLY A 91 -1.11 11.30 16.96
N LEU A 92 -1.93 10.42 17.58
CA LEU A 92 -1.44 9.37 18.47
C LEU A 92 -0.66 8.29 17.69
N ALA A 93 -1.11 7.94 16.48
CA ALA A 93 -0.39 7.00 15.62
C ALA A 93 1.02 7.51 15.30
N TYR A 94 1.16 8.76 14.88
CA TYR A 94 2.47 9.36 14.64
C TYR A 94 3.36 9.40 15.89
N ALA A 95 2.81 9.74 17.06
CA ALA A 95 3.56 9.77 18.31
C ALA A 95 4.08 8.38 18.70
N ARG A 96 3.25 7.35 18.55
CA ARG A 96 3.64 5.95 18.82
C ARG A 96 4.75 5.49 17.89
N GLU A 97 4.66 5.78 16.59
CA GLU A 97 5.70 5.37 15.64
C GLU A 97 7.01 6.14 15.84
N ALA A 98 6.95 7.43 16.12
CA ALA A 98 8.14 8.23 16.42
C ALA A 98 8.90 7.69 17.63
N SER A 99 8.20 7.15 18.64
CA SER A 99 8.83 6.56 19.83
C SER A 99 9.49 5.19 19.57
N ARG A 100 9.05 4.47 18.54
CA ARG A 100 9.56 3.12 18.19
C ARG A 100 10.73 3.17 17.23
N GLY A 101 10.81 4.19 16.39
CA GLY A 101 11.68 4.25 15.24
C GLY A 101 11.20 3.39 14.06
N SER A 102 11.72 3.65 12.89
CA SER A 102 11.34 2.96 11.65
C SER A 102 12.52 2.89 10.69
N PRO A 103 12.75 1.77 9.99
CA PRO A 103 13.77 1.71 8.96
C PRO A 103 13.42 2.59 7.73
N ILE A 104 12.14 2.74 7.41
CA ILE A 104 11.64 3.50 6.27
C ILE A 104 10.65 4.57 6.70
N ASN A 105 10.42 5.58 5.85
CA ASN A 105 9.45 6.62 6.11
C ASN A 105 8.03 6.04 6.19
N TYR A 106 7.18 6.69 6.98
CA TYR A 106 5.81 6.22 7.27
C TYR A 106 4.81 7.37 7.32
N GLY A 107 3.54 7.06 7.10
CA GLY A 107 2.46 8.03 7.20
C GLY A 107 1.08 7.40 7.16
N PHE A 108 0.06 8.17 7.56
CA PHE A 108 -1.29 7.67 7.78
C PHE A 108 -2.33 8.63 7.22
N SER A 109 -3.38 8.08 6.60
CA SER A 109 -4.62 8.80 6.34
C SER A 109 -5.52 8.85 7.58
N ALA A 110 -6.51 9.72 7.58
CA ALA A 110 -7.63 9.68 8.53
C ALA A 110 -8.52 8.46 8.21
N SER A 111 -8.82 7.64 9.22
CA SER A 111 -9.59 6.40 9.04
C SER A 111 -11.09 6.66 9.17
N TRP A 112 -11.83 6.62 8.05
CA TRP A 112 -13.29 6.63 8.08
C TRP A 112 -13.86 5.44 8.87
N ALA A 113 -13.31 4.24 8.67
CA ALA A 113 -13.82 3.04 9.35
C ALA A 113 -13.64 3.12 10.87
N ALA A 114 -12.50 3.60 11.38
CA ALA A 114 -12.28 3.76 12.80
C ALA A 114 -13.20 4.84 13.39
N ALA A 115 -13.36 5.98 12.71
CA ALA A 115 -14.29 7.03 13.12
C ALA A 115 -15.73 6.51 13.16
N ARG A 116 -16.14 5.74 12.14
CA ARG A 116 -17.46 5.14 12.08
C ARG A 116 -17.69 4.10 13.18
N MET A 117 -16.73 3.20 13.43
CA MET A 117 -16.81 2.21 14.51
C MET A 117 -16.93 2.91 15.87
N HIS A 118 -16.23 4.01 16.06
CA HIS A 118 -16.36 4.81 17.28
C HIS A 118 -17.75 5.42 17.44
N VAL A 119 -18.24 6.09 16.41
CA VAL A 119 -19.50 6.85 16.48
C VAL A 119 -20.74 5.95 16.49
N VAL A 120 -20.72 4.87 15.69
CA VAL A 120 -21.90 4.02 15.47
C VAL A 120 -21.94 2.83 16.43
N ALA A 121 -20.79 2.30 16.84
CA ALA A 121 -20.66 1.10 17.66
C ALA A 121 -19.93 1.33 19.00
N ASP A 122 -19.66 2.58 19.35
CA ASP A 122 -19.02 3.00 20.63
C ASP A 122 -17.67 2.30 20.88
N ARG A 123 -16.90 2.05 19.81
CA ARG A 123 -15.56 1.43 19.92
C ARG A 123 -14.49 2.47 20.24
N PRO A 124 -13.48 2.14 21.06
CA PRO A 124 -12.37 3.04 21.33
C PRO A 124 -11.58 3.40 20.05
N LEU A 125 -11.27 4.68 19.86
CA LEU A 125 -10.45 5.17 18.73
C LEU A 125 -8.98 4.76 18.85
N ASP A 126 -8.47 4.62 20.06
CA ASP A 126 -7.03 4.42 20.32
C ASP A 126 -6.55 2.96 20.22
N GLY A 127 -7.42 2.04 19.80
CA GLY A 127 -7.12 0.61 19.66
C GLY A 127 -6.11 0.27 18.58
N GLY A 128 -5.82 1.18 17.67
CA GLY A 128 -4.86 1.01 16.58
C GLY A 128 -5.32 0.02 15.51
N ALA A 129 -4.38 -0.38 14.61
CA ALA A 129 -4.68 -1.25 13.46
C ALA A 129 -5.28 -2.60 13.85
N ALA A 130 -4.74 -3.24 14.90
CA ALA A 130 -5.23 -4.56 15.33
C ALA A 130 -6.69 -4.53 15.76
N ALA A 131 -7.11 -3.49 16.49
CA ALA A 131 -8.50 -3.31 16.91
C ALA A 131 -9.42 -2.99 15.71
N LEU A 132 -8.94 -2.21 14.75
CA LEU A 132 -9.66 -1.94 13.51
C LEU A 132 -9.92 -3.24 12.74
N PHE A 133 -8.88 -4.02 12.47
CA PHE A 133 -9.02 -5.29 11.73
C PHE A 133 -9.89 -6.31 12.47
N ALA A 134 -9.76 -6.42 13.79
CA ALA A 134 -10.64 -7.26 14.61
C ALA A 134 -12.11 -6.80 14.57
N GLY A 135 -12.36 -5.52 14.34
CA GLY A 135 -13.68 -4.93 14.24
C GLY A 135 -14.36 -5.04 12.88
N LEU A 136 -13.63 -5.34 11.81
CA LEU A 136 -14.16 -5.29 10.44
C LEU A 136 -15.36 -6.20 10.21
N GLY A 137 -15.42 -7.35 10.88
CA GLY A 137 -16.53 -8.30 10.79
C GLY A 137 -17.75 -7.98 11.67
N GLY A 138 -17.70 -6.93 12.50
CA GLY A 138 -18.79 -6.59 13.42
C GLY A 138 -20.00 -6.02 12.67
N GLU A 139 -21.19 -6.54 12.93
CA GLU A 139 -22.43 -6.05 12.30
C GLU A 139 -22.87 -4.68 12.87
N GLU A 140 -22.50 -4.38 14.10
CA GLU A 140 -22.92 -3.19 14.84
C GLU A 140 -22.50 -1.86 14.18
N TRP A 141 -21.34 -1.83 13.52
CA TRP A 141 -20.84 -0.63 12.83
C TRP A 141 -21.27 -0.55 11.35
N GLN A 142 -21.79 -1.67 10.81
CA GLN A 142 -22.25 -1.77 9.41
C GLN A 142 -23.68 -1.22 9.21
N ARG A 143 -24.43 -0.98 10.29
CA ARG A 143 -25.78 -0.43 10.22
C ARG A 143 -25.79 1.00 9.67
N ALA A 144 -26.92 1.45 9.12
CA ALA A 144 -27.11 2.83 8.70
C ALA A 144 -26.81 3.82 9.84
N ALA A 145 -26.07 4.88 9.56
CA ALA A 145 -25.83 5.98 10.50
C ALA A 145 -26.93 7.02 10.39
N SER A 146 -27.30 7.64 11.52
CA SER A 146 -28.18 8.80 11.50
C SER A 146 -27.41 10.04 10.96
N PRO A 147 -28.12 11.10 10.50
CA PRO A 147 -27.47 12.34 10.07
C PRO A 147 -26.51 12.92 11.13
N ASP A 148 -26.89 12.89 12.42
CA ASP A 148 -26.01 13.34 13.51
C ASP A 148 -24.77 12.46 13.68
N GLN A 149 -24.90 11.15 13.44
CA GLN A 149 -23.75 10.24 13.45
C GLN A 149 -22.84 10.49 12.26
N VAL A 150 -23.37 10.71 11.07
CA VAL A 150 -22.58 11.09 9.88
C VAL A 150 -21.80 12.37 10.17
N ALA A 151 -22.44 13.41 10.69
CA ALA A 151 -21.78 14.65 11.07
C ALA A 151 -20.60 14.40 12.04
N ARG A 152 -20.79 13.59 13.08
CA ARG A 152 -19.72 13.24 14.04
C ARG A 152 -18.60 12.42 13.42
N ILE A 153 -18.88 11.56 12.43
CA ILE A 153 -17.86 10.83 11.68
C ILE A 153 -17.01 11.82 10.89
N LEU A 154 -17.63 12.76 10.19
CA LEU A 154 -16.94 13.81 9.42
C LEU A 154 -16.11 14.73 10.32
N ASP A 155 -16.61 15.09 11.50
CA ASP A 155 -15.88 15.88 12.50
C ASP A 155 -14.61 15.15 12.97
N GLN A 156 -14.68 13.83 13.21
CA GLN A 156 -13.52 13.04 13.60
C GLN A 156 -12.48 12.96 12.46
N ILE A 157 -12.94 12.74 11.22
CA ILE A 157 -12.03 12.74 10.04
C ILE A 157 -11.35 14.12 9.90
N SER A 158 -12.11 15.20 10.07
CA SER A 158 -11.58 16.58 10.02
C SER A 158 -10.52 16.81 11.09
N ALA A 159 -10.75 16.35 12.32
CA ALA A 159 -9.78 16.43 13.40
C ALA A 159 -8.48 15.65 13.09
N ASP A 160 -8.60 14.47 12.49
CA ASP A 160 -7.46 13.66 12.11
C ASP A 160 -6.69 14.26 10.91
N LEU A 161 -7.36 14.89 9.96
CA LEU A 161 -6.71 15.65 8.89
C LEU A 161 -5.94 16.85 9.46
N ALA A 162 -6.55 17.60 10.41
CA ALA A 162 -5.89 18.70 11.11
C ALA A 162 -4.67 18.24 11.94
N ALA A 163 -4.66 16.99 12.42
CA ALA A 163 -3.53 16.38 13.11
C ALA A 163 -2.41 15.86 12.18
N GLY A 164 -2.54 16.06 10.87
CA GLY A 164 -1.54 15.70 9.87
C GLY A 164 -1.86 14.45 9.05
N GLY A 165 -3.10 14.01 9.03
CA GLY A 165 -3.57 12.95 8.14
C GLY A 165 -3.39 13.32 6.66
N ILE A 166 -2.84 12.40 5.87
CA ILE A 166 -2.42 12.67 4.48
C ILE A 166 -3.47 12.33 3.42
N GLY A 167 -4.70 12.15 3.82
CA GLY A 167 -5.87 11.84 3.02
C GLY A 167 -6.93 11.17 3.87
N VAL A 168 -7.97 10.63 3.25
CA VAL A 168 -9.03 9.89 3.93
C VAL A 168 -9.05 8.45 3.43
N GLY A 169 -8.83 7.50 4.34
CA GLY A 169 -8.95 6.07 4.05
C GLY A 169 -10.39 5.58 4.24
N VAL A 170 -10.93 4.89 3.24
CA VAL A 170 -12.35 4.51 3.21
C VAL A 170 -12.52 3.03 2.90
N LEU A 171 -12.86 2.23 3.91
CA LEU A 171 -13.10 0.79 3.80
C LEU A 171 -14.58 0.48 3.50
N ILE A 172 -15.16 1.14 2.47
CA ILE A 172 -16.60 1.03 2.18
C ILE A 172 -17.01 -0.39 1.77
N GLY A 173 -16.13 -1.15 1.14
CA GLY A 173 -16.36 -2.55 0.75
C GLY A 173 -16.60 -3.50 1.92
N TYR A 174 -16.19 -3.13 3.13
CA TYR A 174 -16.46 -3.91 4.35
C TYR A 174 -17.85 -3.65 4.94
N THR A 175 -18.57 -2.65 4.42
CA THR A 175 -19.87 -2.19 4.92
C THR A 175 -20.87 -2.01 3.80
N PRO A 176 -21.26 -3.11 3.09
CA PRO A 176 -22.05 -3.01 1.87
C PRO A 176 -23.41 -2.31 2.06
N GLY A 177 -23.95 -2.27 3.28
CA GLY A 177 -25.22 -1.65 3.63
C GLY A 177 -25.15 -0.18 4.01
N VAL A 178 -23.97 0.46 4.02
CA VAL A 178 -23.85 1.89 4.32
C VAL A 178 -24.45 2.74 3.20
N ASP A 179 -25.16 3.80 3.56
CA ASP A 179 -25.79 4.72 2.60
C ASP A 179 -24.74 5.34 1.67
N PRO A 180 -24.93 5.31 0.34
CA PRO A 180 -24.06 5.99 -0.62
C PRO A 180 -23.87 7.50 -0.35
N GLU A 181 -24.85 8.16 0.22
CA GLU A 181 -24.75 9.58 0.59
C GLU A 181 -23.71 9.84 1.70
N GLU A 182 -23.47 8.88 2.59
CA GLU A 182 -22.37 8.98 3.56
C GLU A 182 -21.00 8.96 2.85
N TYR A 183 -20.83 8.10 1.85
CA TYR A 183 -19.60 8.06 1.07
C TYR A 183 -19.37 9.35 0.28
N LEU A 184 -20.44 9.87 -0.32
CA LEU A 184 -20.40 11.15 -1.04
C LEU A 184 -19.99 12.31 -0.12
N ALA A 185 -20.55 12.36 1.11
CA ALA A 185 -20.18 13.38 2.11
C ALA A 185 -18.71 13.29 2.54
N VAL A 186 -18.15 12.08 2.61
CA VAL A 186 -16.69 11.88 2.86
C VAL A 186 -15.86 12.41 1.67
N ALA A 187 -16.29 12.17 0.43
CA ALA A 187 -15.63 12.69 -0.75
C ALA A 187 -15.69 14.22 -0.81
N GLU A 188 -16.83 14.84 -0.47
CA GLU A 188 -16.99 16.30 -0.36
C GLU A 188 -16.04 16.89 0.69
N LEU A 189 -15.93 16.26 1.86
CA LEU A 189 -14.99 16.66 2.91
C LEU A 189 -13.55 16.60 2.41
N ALA A 190 -13.15 15.51 1.74
CA ALA A 190 -11.81 15.35 1.20
C ALA A 190 -11.50 16.41 0.12
N ALA A 191 -12.47 16.70 -0.78
CA ALA A 191 -12.37 17.76 -1.77
C ALA A 191 -12.18 19.13 -1.12
N ALA A 192 -12.98 19.47 -0.12
CA ALA A 192 -12.89 20.72 0.62
C ALA A 192 -11.56 20.88 1.36
N ALA A 193 -11.03 19.77 1.91
CA ALA A 193 -9.71 19.73 2.55
C ALA A 193 -8.54 19.73 1.56
N GLY A 194 -8.79 19.51 0.26
CA GLY A 194 -7.77 19.41 -0.79
C GLY A 194 -6.87 18.18 -0.67
N VAL A 195 -7.41 17.08 -0.14
CA VAL A 195 -6.70 15.82 0.04
C VAL A 195 -7.34 14.68 -0.76
N PRO A 196 -6.61 13.61 -1.15
CA PRO A 196 -7.21 12.46 -1.80
C PRO A 196 -7.97 11.56 -0.82
N THR A 197 -8.89 10.74 -1.36
CA THR A 197 -9.41 9.55 -0.68
C THR A 197 -8.66 8.30 -1.16
N PHE A 198 -8.60 7.26 -0.32
CA PHE A 198 -8.06 5.94 -0.64
C PHE A 198 -9.14 4.92 -0.33
N THR A 199 -9.74 4.35 -1.37
CA THR A 199 -10.99 3.62 -1.22
C THR A 199 -10.86 2.14 -1.54
N HIS A 200 -11.12 1.29 -0.55
CA HIS A 200 -11.57 -0.08 -0.79
C HIS A 200 -13.02 -0.04 -1.23
N SER A 201 -13.26 -0.16 -2.52
CA SER A 201 -14.59 -0.03 -3.10
C SER A 201 -15.53 -1.14 -2.66
N ARG A 202 -16.83 -0.88 -2.72
CA ARG A 202 -17.85 -1.94 -2.67
C ARG A 202 -17.65 -2.93 -3.80
N ASP A 203 -18.33 -4.07 -3.68
CA ASP A 203 -18.44 -5.02 -4.79
C ASP A 203 -19.08 -4.35 -6.01
N ILE A 204 -18.62 -4.74 -7.18
CA ILE A 204 -19.24 -4.39 -8.44
C ILE A 204 -20.51 -5.24 -8.65
N VAL A 205 -21.42 -4.77 -9.50
CA VAL A 205 -22.73 -5.42 -9.70
C VAL A 205 -22.62 -6.85 -10.18
N GLU A 206 -21.57 -7.22 -10.90
CA GLU A 206 -21.34 -8.61 -11.35
C GLU A 206 -20.97 -9.56 -10.21
N MET A 207 -20.45 -9.02 -9.10
CA MET A 207 -20.09 -9.80 -7.91
C MET A 207 -21.15 -9.72 -6.81
N ALA A 208 -22.00 -8.69 -6.85
CA ALA A 208 -23.08 -8.48 -5.88
C ALA A 208 -24.28 -7.83 -6.58
N PRO A 209 -25.09 -8.63 -7.33
CA PRO A 209 -26.22 -8.08 -8.08
C PRO A 209 -27.28 -7.39 -7.23
N GLU A 210 -27.35 -7.73 -5.93
CA GLU A 210 -28.27 -7.14 -4.95
C GLU A 210 -27.70 -5.89 -4.24
N ALA A 211 -26.49 -5.44 -4.64
CA ALA A 211 -25.87 -4.25 -4.03
C ALA A 211 -26.71 -2.99 -4.30
N LEU A 212 -26.69 -2.06 -3.34
CA LEU A 212 -27.39 -0.77 -3.47
C LEU A 212 -26.86 0.06 -4.64
N ILE A 213 -25.58 -0.08 -4.95
CA ILE A 213 -24.87 0.63 -6.01
C ILE A 213 -23.64 -0.19 -6.43
N ASP A 214 -23.28 -0.09 -7.70
CA ASP A 214 -22.00 -0.63 -8.20
C ASP A 214 -20.83 0.13 -7.59
N GLY A 215 -19.87 -0.59 -6.96
CA GLY A 215 -18.77 0.05 -6.22
C GLY A 215 -17.83 0.86 -7.11
N ALA A 216 -17.62 0.46 -8.37
CA ALA A 216 -16.79 1.22 -9.28
C ALA A 216 -17.52 2.49 -9.77
N GLU A 217 -18.81 2.39 -10.05
CA GLU A 217 -19.63 3.54 -10.44
C GLU A 217 -19.77 4.54 -9.29
N GLU A 218 -19.97 4.08 -8.05
CA GLU A 218 -20.01 4.93 -6.86
C GLU A 218 -18.74 5.79 -6.73
N LEU A 219 -17.56 5.18 -6.89
CA LEU A 219 -16.29 5.90 -6.79
C LEU A 219 -16.10 6.95 -7.88
N VAL A 220 -16.35 6.60 -9.16
CA VAL A 220 -16.17 7.56 -10.26
C VAL A 220 -17.24 8.66 -10.23
N ARG A 221 -18.46 8.33 -9.79
CA ARG A 221 -19.52 9.31 -9.54
C ARG A 221 -19.10 10.31 -8.47
N ALA A 222 -18.59 9.84 -7.32
CA ALA A 222 -18.10 10.72 -6.27
C ALA A 222 -16.98 11.66 -6.77
N ALA A 223 -16.06 11.18 -7.61
CA ALA A 223 -15.03 12.02 -8.22
C ALA A 223 -15.65 13.13 -9.11
N GLY A 224 -16.63 12.76 -9.94
CA GLY A 224 -17.30 13.70 -10.85
C GLY A 224 -18.17 14.75 -10.15
N GLU A 225 -18.93 14.34 -9.13
CA GLU A 225 -19.86 15.21 -8.41
C GLU A 225 -19.17 16.17 -7.45
N THR A 226 -18.09 15.71 -6.77
CA THR A 226 -17.42 16.49 -5.72
C THR A 226 -16.14 17.18 -6.18
N GLY A 227 -15.54 16.72 -7.27
CA GLY A 227 -14.21 17.13 -7.71
C GLY A 227 -13.08 16.58 -6.80
N ALA A 228 -13.39 15.64 -5.90
CA ALA A 228 -12.40 14.98 -5.07
C ALA A 228 -11.40 14.17 -5.92
N HIS A 229 -10.16 14.07 -5.44
CA HIS A 229 -9.21 13.12 -5.97
C HIS A 229 -9.49 11.75 -5.34
N MET A 230 -10.11 10.85 -6.11
CA MET A 230 -10.46 9.51 -5.66
C MET A 230 -9.37 8.52 -6.09
N HIS A 231 -8.72 7.88 -5.12
CA HIS A 231 -7.77 6.80 -5.40
C HIS A 231 -8.45 5.45 -5.19
N TYR A 232 -8.55 4.68 -6.27
CA TYR A 232 -9.14 3.35 -6.28
C TYR A 232 -8.09 2.31 -5.87
N CYS A 233 -8.17 1.82 -4.64
CA CYS A 233 -7.22 0.85 -4.09
C CYS A 233 -7.35 -0.51 -4.79
N HIS A 234 -6.20 -1.18 -4.98
CA HIS A 234 -6.07 -2.56 -5.48
C HIS A 234 -7.15 -2.99 -6.48
N ILE A 235 -7.32 -2.21 -7.55
CA ILE A 235 -8.37 -2.40 -8.57
C ILE A 235 -8.44 -3.85 -9.12
N ASN A 236 -7.31 -4.58 -9.11
CA ASN A 236 -7.23 -5.98 -9.52
C ASN A 236 -8.09 -6.92 -8.64
N SER A 237 -8.08 -6.75 -7.31
CA SER A 237 -8.83 -7.64 -6.40
C SER A 237 -10.32 -7.31 -6.32
N THR A 238 -10.66 -6.02 -6.36
CA THR A 238 -12.06 -5.55 -6.29
C THR A 238 -12.82 -5.73 -7.60
N SER A 239 -12.10 -5.81 -8.73
CA SER A 239 -12.70 -6.03 -10.05
C SER A 239 -12.63 -7.50 -10.51
N GLY A 240 -11.64 -8.28 -10.05
CA GLY A 240 -11.46 -9.67 -10.42
C GLY A 240 -11.45 -9.87 -11.94
N ARG A 241 -12.33 -10.76 -12.45
CA ARG A 241 -12.44 -11.04 -13.88
C ARG A 241 -13.15 -9.94 -14.71
N HIS A 242 -13.66 -8.90 -14.06
CA HIS A 242 -14.35 -7.77 -14.71
C HIS A 242 -13.47 -6.52 -14.82
N ILE A 243 -12.15 -6.69 -14.71
CA ILE A 243 -11.17 -5.59 -14.73
C ILE A 243 -11.29 -4.71 -15.98
N ASP A 244 -11.61 -5.30 -17.16
CA ASP A 244 -11.79 -4.56 -18.41
C ASP A 244 -12.88 -3.49 -18.30
N ARG A 245 -14.03 -3.86 -17.73
CA ARG A 245 -15.14 -2.93 -17.54
C ARG A 245 -14.75 -1.79 -16.60
N VAL A 246 -14.15 -2.14 -15.46
CA VAL A 246 -13.80 -1.17 -14.43
C VAL A 246 -12.71 -0.21 -14.92
N LEU A 247 -11.65 -0.72 -15.56
CA LEU A 247 -10.62 0.13 -16.17
C LEU A 247 -11.19 1.02 -17.29
N GLY A 248 -12.14 0.49 -18.07
CA GLY A 248 -12.86 1.27 -19.08
C GLY A 248 -13.67 2.41 -18.46
N LEU A 249 -14.30 2.19 -17.31
CA LEU A 249 -15.03 3.20 -16.55
C LEU A 249 -14.09 4.28 -16.02
N VAL A 250 -12.98 3.90 -15.37
CA VAL A 250 -11.95 4.82 -14.87
C VAL A 250 -11.42 5.69 -15.99
N ARG A 251 -11.07 5.10 -17.15
CA ARG A 251 -10.56 5.85 -18.31
C ARG A 251 -11.55 6.88 -18.84
N ARG A 252 -12.82 6.55 -18.92
CA ARG A 252 -13.86 7.51 -19.34
C ARG A 252 -13.97 8.68 -18.36
N CYS A 253 -14.02 8.38 -17.07
CA CYS A 253 -14.08 9.40 -16.03
C CYS A 253 -12.85 10.34 -16.05
N GLN A 254 -11.66 9.79 -16.26
CA GLN A 254 -10.43 10.58 -16.44
C GLN A 254 -10.49 11.46 -17.69
N ALA A 255 -11.00 10.94 -18.82
CA ALA A 255 -11.15 11.68 -20.06
C ALA A 255 -12.17 12.85 -19.94
N GLU A 256 -13.12 12.74 -19.02
CA GLU A 256 -14.08 13.78 -18.66
C GLU A 256 -13.53 14.81 -17.66
N GLY A 257 -12.27 14.64 -17.24
CA GLY A 257 -11.56 15.58 -16.36
C GLY A 257 -11.63 15.26 -14.87
N SER A 258 -12.24 14.16 -14.46
CA SER A 258 -12.29 13.75 -13.06
C SER A 258 -10.95 13.18 -12.60
N ARG A 259 -10.59 13.45 -11.35
CA ARG A 259 -9.32 13.01 -10.76
C ARG A 259 -9.50 11.63 -10.11
N VAL A 260 -9.34 10.59 -10.92
CA VAL A 260 -9.32 9.20 -10.44
C VAL A 260 -7.96 8.60 -10.74
N THR A 261 -7.30 8.06 -9.72
CA THR A 261 -6.06 7.27 -9.84
C THR A 261 -6.30 5.87 -9.32
N THR A 262 -5.48 4.91 -9.70
CA THR A 262 -5.63 3.52 -9.28
C THR A 262 -4.30 2.83 -9.06
N GLU A 263 -4.34 1.79 -8.25
CA GLU A 263 -3.22 0.93 -7.95
C GLU A 263 -3.57 -0.54 -8.12
N ALA A 264 -2.54 -1.36 -8.30
CA ALA A 264 -2.64 -2.80 -8.33
C ALA A 264 -1.38 -3.44 -7.74
N TYR A 265 -1.51 -4.66 -7.24
CA TYR A 265 -0.38 -5.51 -6.85
C TYR A 265 -0.28 -6.75 -7.75
N PRO A 266 0.94 -7.31 -7.94
CA PRO A 266 1.18 -8.36 -8.93
C PRO A 266 0.85 -9.78 -8.41
N TYR A 267 -0.30 -9.96 -7.72
CA TYR A 267 -0.72 -11.24 -7.16
C TYR A 267 -2.20 -11.49 -7.42
N GLY A 268 -2.56 -12.74 -7.67
CA GLY A 268 -3.94 -13.21 -7.86
C GLY A 268 -4.69 -13.51 -6.57
N SER A 269 -4.08 -13.26 -5.40
CA SER A 269 -4.71 -13.39 -4.09
C SER A 269 -4.51 -12.13 -3.26
N GLY A 270 -5.42 -11.88 -2.35
CA GLY A 270 -5.35 -10.81 -1.36
C GLY A 270 -5.23 -11.36 0.06
N SER A 271 -5.05 -10.47 1.03
CA SER A 271 -5.06 -10.82 2.45
C SER A 271 -5.91 -9.81 3.22
N THR A 272 -6.78 -10.31 4.10
CA THR A 272 -7.68 -9.50 4.91
C THR A 272 -8.07 -10.26 6.19
N ALA A 273 -8.88 -9.62 7.06
CA ALA A 273 -9.48 -10.27 8.20
C ALA A 273 -10.57 -11.27 7.75
N ILE A 274 -10.57 -12.47 8.30
CA ILE A 274 -11.54 -13.53 7.97
C ILE A 274 -12.99 -13.10 8.25
N GLY A 275 -13.21 -12.18 9.18
CA GLY A 275 -14.52 -11.63 9.53
C GLY A 275 -15.12 -10.70 8.48
N ALA A 276 -14.37 -10.28 7.45
CA ALA A 276 -14.88 -9.39 6.40
C ALA A 276 -16.21 -9.89 5.81
N ALA A 277 -17.15 -8.97 5.57
CA ALA A 277 -18.51 -9.32 5.12
C ALA A 277 -18.49 -10.08 3.79
N PHE A 278 -17.65 -9.69 2.85
CA PHE A 278 -17.51 -10.32 1.54
C PHE A 278 -16.86 -11.73 1.58
N LEU A 279 -16.31 -12.16 2.72
CA LEU A 279 -15.82 -13.53 2.94
C LEU A 279 -16.87 -14.44 3.60
N ALA A 280 -18.10 -13.99 3.82
CA ALA A 280 -19.16 -14.87 4.22
C ALA A 280 -19.43 -15.94 3.15
N PRO A 281 -19.75 -17.23 3.51
CA PRO A 281 -19.92 -18.30 2.52
C PRO A 281 -20.92 -17.96 1.41
N GLU A 282 -21.98 -17.23 1.74
CA GLU A 282 -23.02 -16.79 0.81
C GLU A 282 -22.45 -15.79 -0.22
N ARG A 283 -21.67 -14.82 0.26
CA ARG A 283 -21.01 -13.80 -0.57
C ARG A 283 -19.90 -14.37 -1.46
N LEU A 284 -19.14 -15.35 -0.96
CA LEU A 284 -18.12 -16.04 -1.76
C LEU A 284 -18.73 -16.70 -2.99
N ARG A 285 -19.91 -17.33 -2.85
CA ARG A 285 -20.61 -17.96 -3.97
C ARG A 285 -21.07 -16.93 -5.02
N GLU A 286 -21.58 -15.78 -4.59
CA GLU A 286 -21.95 -14.67 -5.48
C GLU A 286 -20.75 -14.17 -6.28
N ARG A 287 -19.56 -14.14 -5.65
CA ARG A 287 -18.29 -13.77 -6.28
C ARG A 287 -17.66 -14.88 -7.12
N LEU A 288 -18.37 -15.98 -7.38
CA LEU A 288 -17.88 -17.18 -8.07
C LEU A 288 -16.65 -17.79 -7.40
N ARG A 289 -16.60 -17.76 -6.06
CA ARG A 289 -15.54 -18.30 -5.23
C ARG A 289 -16.06 -19.40 -4.33
N SER A 290 -15.18 -20.27 -3.92
CA SER A 290 -15.45 -21.26 -2.90
C SER A 290 -14.69 -20.97 -1.61
N THR A 291 -15.15 -21.52 -0.51
CA THR A 291 -14.43 -21.47 0.77
C THR A 291 -13.03 -22.04 0.69
N THR A 292 -12.82 -22.99 -0.23
CA THR A 292 -11.50 -23.58 -0.49
C THR A 292 -10.51 -22.61 -1.18
N SER A 293 -10.94 -21.40 -1.59
CA SER A 293 -10.02 -20.35 -2.03
C SER A 293 -9.37 -19.60 -0.86
N ILE A 294 -9.75 -19.91 0.38
CA ILE A 294 -9.28 -19.21 1.58
C ILE A 294 -8.26 -20.07 2.33
N THR A 295 -7.12 -19.48 2.69
CA THR A 295 -6.12 -20.05 3.60
C THR A 295 -6.07 -19.20 4.88
N TYR A 296 -6.32 -19.82 6.04
CA TYR A 296 -6.23 -19.16 7.34
C TYR A 296 -4.78 -19.13 7.81
N LEU A 297 -4.19 -17.94 7.90
CA LEU A 297 -2.74 -17.77 8.08
C LEU A 297 -2.22 -18.29 9.42
N ARG A 298 -3.01 -18.19 10.50
CA ARG A 298 -2.54 -18.61 11.83
C ARG A 298 -2.17 -20.08 11.91
N THR A 299 -2.86 -20.93 11.17
CA THR A 299 -2.63 -22.39 11.13
C THR A 299 -2.05 -22.86 9.81
N GLY A 300 -2.15 -22.05 8.75
CA GLY A 300 -1.81 -22.44 7.38
C GLY A 300 -2.87 -23.35 6.73
N GLU A 301 -4.02 -23.58 7.39
CA GLU A 301 -5.06 -24.47 6.85
C GLU A 301 -5.78 -23.83 5.66
N ARG A 302 -5.99 -24.61 4.61
CA ARG A 302 -6.94 -24.31 3.55
C ARG A 302 -8.33 -24.65 4.06
N VAL A 303 -9.25 -23.67 4.04
CA VAL A 303 -10.61 -23.86 4.60
C VAL A 303 -11.35 -24.92 3.80
N ALA A 304 -11.85 -25.95 4.49
CA ALA A 304 -12.41 -27.14 3.84
C ALA A 304 -13.80 -26.89 3.25
N ASP A 305 -14.66 -26.19 4.00
CA ASP A 305 -16.06 -25.98 3.67
C ASP A 305 -16.66 -24.75 4.39
N ASP A 306 -17.95 -24.49 4.13
CA ASP A 306 -18.69 -23.37 4.68
C ASP A 306 -18.85 -23.43 6.21
N GLU A 307 -18.97 -24.63 6.78
CA GLU A 307 -19.09 -24.82 8.24
C GLU A 307 -17.79 -24.41 8.91
N ARG A 308 -16.66 -24.90 8.39
CA ARG A 308 -15.34 -24.54 8.89
C ARG A 308 -15.06 -23.05 8.78
N LEU A 309 -15.47 -22.42 7.69
CA LEU A 309 -15.34 -20.97 7.54
C LEU A 309 -16.14 -20.21 8.61
N ARG A 310 -17.39 -20.61 8.88
CA ARG A 310 -18.21 -19.99 9.93
C ARG A 310 -17.60 -20.16 11.32
N GLU A 311 -17.04 -21.33 11.63
CA GLU A 311 -16.34 -21.58 12.90
C GLU A 311 -15.13 -20.63 13.07
N LEU A 312 -14.27 -20.53 12.06
CA LEU A 312 -13.09 -19.65 12.11
C LEU A 312 -13.49 -18.19 12.24
N ARG A 313 -14.49 -17.73 11.49
CA ARG A 313 -15.03 -16.36 11.57
C ARG A 313 -15.59 -16.03 12.96
N ALA A 314 -16.23 -16.98 13.61
CA ALA A 314 -16.77 -16.79 14.95
C ALA A 314 -15.66 -16.81 16.02
N ALA A 315 -14.65 -17.66 15.87
CA ALA A 315 -13.59 -17.82 16.85
C ALA A 315 -12.53 -16.71 16.80
N ASP A 316 -12.19 -16.22 15.60
CA ASP A 316 -11.13 -15.21 15.39
C ASP A 316 -11.50 -14.28 14.21
N PRO A 317 -12.49 -13.38 14.37
CA PRO A 317 -12.97 -12.52 13.27
C PRO A 317 -11.89 -11.58 12.72
N GLY A 318 -10.85 -11.27 13.49
CA GLY A 318 -9.68 -10.48 13.07
C GLY A 318 -8.54 -11.32 12.49
N GLY A 319 -8.68 -12.64 12.46
CA GLY A 319 -7.66 -13.54 11.95
C GLY A 319 -7.38 -13.31 10.47
N LEU A 320 -6.09 -13.20 10.10
CA LEU A 320 -5.70 -12.93 8.73
C LEU A 320 -5.84 -14.18 7.85
N VAL A 321 -6.33 -13.97 6.64
CA VAL A 321 -6.43 -14.98 5.60
C VAL A 321 -5.73 -14.54 4.32
N ILE A 322 -5.39 -15.52 3.48
CA ILE A 322 -5.14 -15.32 2.05
C ILE A 322 -6.38 -15.80 1.31
N ALA A 323 -6.90 -14.98 0.41
CA ALA A 323 -8.07 -15.29 -0.40
C ALA A 323 -7.72 -15.12 -1.89
N ASP A 324 -7.81 -16.23 -2.63
CA ASP A 324 -7.53 -16.24 -4.06
C ASP A 324 -8.70 -15.60 -4.83
N PHE A 325 -8.43 -14.65 -5.72
CA PHE A 325 -9.43 -14.00 -6.58
C PHE A 325 -9.15 -14.18 -8.09
N LEU A 326 -7.93 -14.47 -8.47
CA LEU A 326 -7.50 -14.90 -9.81
C LEU A 326 -6.57 -16.10 -9.67
N ASP A 327 -6.67 -17.07 -10.58
CA ASP A 327 -5.74 -18.19 -10.63
C ASP A 327 -4.55 -17.83 -11.52
N GLU A 328 -3.40 -17.54 -10.90
CA GLU A 328 -2.19 -17.16 -11.62
C GLU A 328 -1.64 -18.25 -12.55
N SER A 329 -2.08 -19.52 -12.38
CA SER A 329 -1.74 -20.63 -13.28
C SER A 329 -2.64 -20.69 -14.52
N ASP A 330 -3.80 -20.05 -14.47
CA ASP A 330 -4.67 -19.88 -15.63
C ASP A 330 -4.20 -18.72 -16.51
N PRO A 331 -3.93 -18.95 -17.81
CA PRO A 331 -3.43 -17.89 -18.70
C PRO A 331 -4.37 -16.69 -18.84
N GLY A 332 -5.69 -16.90 -18.75
CA GLY A 332 -6.71 -15.84 -18.83
C GLY A 332 -6.67 -14.96 -17.58
N ASP A 333 -6.71 -15.56 -16.39
CA ASP A 333 -6.63 -14.83 -15.13
C ASP A 333 -5.28 -14.10 -14.99
N ALA A 334 -4.17 -14.73 -15.40
CA ALA A 334 -2.86 -14.10 -15.44
C ALA A 334 -2.80 -12.89 -16.41
N ALA A 335 -3.52 -12.94 -17.53
CA ALA A 335 -3.63 -11.80 -18.45
C ALA A 335 -4.40 -10.64 -17.81
N LEU A 336 -5.49 -10.90 -17.09
CA LEU A 336 -6.26 -9.89 -16.36
C LEU A 336 -5.42 -9.20 -15.28
N LEU A 337 -4.60 -9.97 -14.56
CA LEU A 337 -3.66 -9.42 -13.58
C LEU A 337 -2.64 -8.48 -14.25
N ARG A 338 -2.03 -8.92 -15.35
CA ARG A 338 -1.09 -8.07 -16.13
C ARG A 338 -1.76 -6.79 -16.62
N GLN A 339 -2.99 -6.88 -17.09
CA GLN A 339 -3.75 -5.74 -17.58
C GLN A 339 -3.95 -4.67 -16.51
N SER A 340 -4.23 -5.05 -15.27
CA SER A 340 -4.35 -4.09 -14.16
C SER A 340 -3.05 -3.34 -13.89
N LEU A 341 -1.90 -4.04 -14.00
CA LEU A 341 -0.56 -3.46 -13.81
C LEU A 341 -0.10 -2.61 -15.00
N GLN A 342 -0.62 -2.87 -16.20
CA GLN A 342 -0.26 -2.18 -17.44
C GLN A 342 -1.20 -1.02 -17.78
N PHE A 343 -2.29 -0.84 -17.03
CA PHE A 343 -3.17 0.31 -17.23
C PHE A 343 -2.36 1.61 -17.18
N PRO A 344 -2.60 2.56 -18.09
CA PRO A 344 -1.88 3.83 -18.10
C PRO A 344 -1.91 4.50 -16.73
N ASP A 345 -0.73 4.87 -16.23
CA ASP A 345 -0.56 5.49 -14.91
C ASP A 345 -1.06 4.65 -13.71
N ALA A 346 -1.22 3.32 -13.88
CA ALA A 346 -1.43 2.43 -12.74
C ALA A 346 -0.22 2.46 -11.81
N ILE A 347 -0.47 2.67 -10.54
CA ILE A 347 0.52 2.65 -9.48
C ILE A 347 0.71 1.20 -9.02
N VAL A 348 1.93 0.79 -8.71
CA VAL A 348 2.14 -0.44 -7.95
C VAL A 348 2.10 -0.12 -6.46
N ALA A 349 1.28 -0.85 -5.73
CA ALA A 349 1.23 -0.80 -4.28
C ALA A 349 1.18 -2.22 -3.72
N SER A 350 1.60 -2.41 -2.48
CA SER A 350 1.75 -3.77 -1.96
C SER A 350 0.50 -4.32 -1.32
N ASP A 351 -0.32 -3.47 -0.71
CA ASP A 351 -1.37 -3.89 0.23
C ASP A 351 -0.82 -4.86 1.30
N ALA A 352 0.40 -4.55 1.76
CA ALA A 352 1.19 -5.40 2.64
C ALA A 352 0.50 -5.59 3.99
N MET A 353 0.55 -6.82 4.51
CA MET A 353 0.03 -7.18 5.83
C MET A 353 1.17 -7.44 6.81
N PRO A 354 0.99 -7.14 8.12
CA PRO A 354 2.03 -7.41 9.09
C PRO A 354 2.30 -8.91 9.21
N PRO A 355 3.57 -9.32 9.35
CA PRO A 355 3.89 -10.70 9.69
C PRO A 355 3.27 -11.11 11.02
N LEU A 356 2.80 -12.35 11.09
CA LEU A 356 2.32 -13.00 12.32
C LEU A 356 3.16 -14.25 12.59
N TRP A 357 3.23 -14.65 13.86
CA TRP A 357 3.91 -15.87 14.29
C TRP A 357 2.89 -16.99 14.46
N THR A 358 3.12 -18.10 13.78
CA THR A 358 2.26 -19.27 13.88
C THR A 358 2.59 -20.09 15.14
N GLY A 359 1.63 -20.91 15.60
CA GLY A 359 1.77 -21.74 16.78
C GLY A 359 1.72 -20.94 18.10
N THR A 360 2.47 -21.42 19.11
CA THR A 360 2.52 -20.83 20.46
C THR A 360 3.72 -19.92 20.69
N ALA A 361 4.50 -19.65 19.63
CA ALA A 361 5.69 -18.81 19.75
C ALA A 361 5.32 -17.38 20.10
N ARG A 362 6.01 -16.81 21.08
CA ARG A 362 5.86 -15.39 21.41
C ARG A 362 6.45 -14.54 20.29
N MET A 363 5.70 -13.57 19.82
CA MET A 363 6.14 -12.63 18.80
C MET A 363 7.29 -11.75 19.32
N ASP A 364 8.46 -11.85 18.69
CA ASP A 364 9.57 -10.93 18.87
C ASP A 364 9.61 -9.97 17.67
N LEU A 365 9.16 -8.73 17.87
CA LEU A 365 9.13 -7.70 16.84
C LEU A 365 10.53 -7.20 16.45
N ALA A 366 11.55 -7.46 17.26
CA ALA A 366 12.94 -7.07 16.96
C ALA A 366 13.70 -8.16 16.19
N ALA A 367 13.17 -9.37 16.09
CA ALA A 367 13.84 -10.49 15.42
C ALA A 367 14.19 -10.17 13.97
N TRP A 368 15.43 -10.45 13.61
CA TRP A 368 15.91 -10.45 12.23
C TRP A 368 17.12 -11.36 12.08
N PRO A 369 17.21 -12.24 11.06
CA PRO A 369 16.14 -12.55 10.10
C PRO A 369 14.88 -13.09 10.76
N LEU A 370 13.73 -12.98 10.08
CA LEU A 370 12.48 -13.47 10.62
C LEU A 370 12.52 -15.00 10.74
N PRO A 371 11.96 -15.55 11.84
CA PRO A 371 11.98 -17.00 12.06
C PRO A 371 11.08 -17.71 11.03
N PRO A 372 11.35 -19.02 10.73
CA PRO A 372 10.59 -19.78 9.74
C PRO A 372 9.08 -19.88 9.99
N HIS A 373 8.65 -19.67 11.23
CA HIS A 373 7.24 -19.66 11.64
C HIS A 373 6.59 -18.26 11.58
N ALA A 374 7.32 -17.24 11.11
CA ALA A 374 6.75 -15.95 10.77
C ALA A 374 6.15 -16.05 9.36
N VAL A 375 4.87 -15.73 9.23
CA VAL A 375 4.14 -15.82 7.97
C VAL A 375 3.37 -14.53 7.69
N THR A 376 3.19 -14.22 6.41
CA THR A 376 2.35 -13.12 5.92
C THR A 376 1.88 -13.47 4.50
N HIS A 377 1.24 -12.55 3.81
CA HIS A 377 1.08 -12.68 2.36
C HIS A 377 2.42 -12.35 1.66
N PRO A 378 2.85 -13.08 0.61
CA PRO A 378 4.13 -12.83 -0.08
C PRO A 378 4.28 -11.40 -0.62
N ARG A 379 3.17 -10.69 -0.87
CA ARG A 379 3.19 -9.29 -1.30
C ARG A 379 3.85 -8.32 -0.29
N THR A 380 3.95 -8.70 0.98
CA THR A 380 4.65 -7.89 2.00
C THR A 380 6.17 -7.81 1.75
N ALA A 381 6.76 -8.85 1.16
CA ALA A 381 8.19 -8.98 1.01
C ALA A 381 8.67 -8.94 -0.45
N GLY A 382 7.77 -8.92 -1.45
CA GLY A 382 8.18 -9.12 -2.83
C GLY A 382 7.35 -8.39 -3.89
N THR A 383 6.48 -7.45 -3.54
CA THR A 383 5.62 -6.77 -4.52
C THR A 383 6.42 -6.01 -5.57
N PHE A 384 7.40 -5.21 -5.14
CA PHE A 384 8.17 -4.37 -6.06
C PHE A 384 9.16 -5.19 -6.89
N GLY A 385 9.87 -6.15 -6.26
CA GLY A 385 10.72 -7.09 -6.97
C GLY A 385 9.96 -7.90 -8.03
N ARG A 386 8.74 -8.36 -7.69
CA ARG A 386 7.87 -9.09 -8.62
C ARG A 386 7.37 -8.19 -9.76
N ALA A 387 6.93 -6.98 -9.46
CA ALA A 387 6.48 -6.03 -10.48
C ALA A 387 7.61 -5.70 -11.47
N LEU A 388 8.82 -5.41 -10.98
CA LEU A 388 9.99 -5.16 -11.83
C LEU A 388 10.32 -6.37 -12.71
N ARG A 389 10.28 -7.59 -12.16
CA ARG A 389 10.52 -8.82 -12.93
C ARG A 389 9.45 -9.00 -14.02
N LEU A 390 8.17 -8.84 -13.69
CA LEU A 390 7.07 -8.99 -14.66
C LEU A 390 7.18 -7.93 -15.76
N TRP A 391 7.37 -6.67 -15.42
CA TRP A 391 7.53 -5.59 -16.41
C TRP A 391 8.75 -5.80 -17.31
N ARG A 392 9.88 -6.27 -16.76
CA ARG A 392 11.04 -6.65 -17.55
C ARG A 392 10.71 -7.76 -18.56
N GLN A 393 9.97 -8.79 -18.14
CA GLN A 393 9.52 -9.89 -19.01
C GLN A 393 8.58 -9.42 -20.12
N GLU A 394 7.76 -8.42 -19.84
CA GLU A 394 6.80 -7.80 -20.78
C GLU A 394 7.46 -6.71 -21.66
N GLY A 395 8.73 -6.41 -21.46
CA GLY A 395 9.44 -5.39 -22.23
C GLY A 395 9.07 -3.93 -21.88
N VAL A 396 8.50 -3.71 -20.70
CA VAL A 396 8.23 -2.33 -20.24
C VAL A 396 9.56 -1.62 -19.99
N PRO A 397 9.76 -0.38 -20.51
CA PRO A 397 10.97 0.39 -20.25
C PRO A 397 11.21 0.55 -18.75
N LEU A 398 12.47 0.34 -18.31
CA LEU A 398 12.80 0.34 -16.89
C LEU A 398 12.44 1.66 -16.18
N ILE A 399 12.65 2.79 -16.86
CA ILE A 399 12.28 4.10 -16.32
C ILE A 399 10.76 4.24 -16.07
N GLU A 400 9.93 3.62 -16.93
CA GLU A 400 8.48 3.57 -16.73
C GLU A 400 8.09 2.65 -15.56
N ALA A 401 8.76 1.51 -15.43
CA ALA A 401 8.57 0.63 -14.27
C ALA A 401 8.92 1.34 -12.95
N VAL A 402 10.04 2.06 -12.92
CA VAL A 402 10.45 2.89 -11.77
C VAL A 402 9.44 4.03 -11.53
N ARG A 403 8.96 4.71 -12.58
CA ARG A 403 7.96 5.77 -12.46
C ARG A 403 6.70 5.30 -11.72
N ARG A 404 6.20 4.12 -12.03
CA ARG A 404 5.00 3.51 -11.40
C ARG A 404 5.19 3.14 -9.94
N ALA A 405 6.43 2.89 -9.54
CA ALA A 405 6.81 2.54 -8.17
C ALA A 405 7.27 3.74 -7.32
N THR A 406 7.49 4.92 -7.94
CA THR A 406 8.13 6.06 -7.26
C THR A 406 7.41 7.38 -7.50
N LEU A 407 7.41 7.90 -8.71
CA LEU A 407 6.89 9.23 -9.04
C LEU A 407 5.36 9.28 -9.01
N LEU A 408 4.67 8.31 -9.64
CA LEU A 408 3.20 8.30 -9.66
C LEU A 408 2.57 8.28 -8.26
N PRO A 409 3.01 7.42 -7.31
CA PRO A 409 2.50 7.49 -5.94
C PRO A 409 2.77 8.84 -5.26
N VAL A 410 3.92 9.47 -5.55
CA VAL A 410 4.24 10.81 -5.04
C VAL A 410 3.29 11.86 -5.61
N GLU A 411 2.96 11.81 -6.89
CA GLU A 411 2.05 12.75 -7.55
C GLU A 411 0.63 12.74 -6.99
N VAL A 412 0.16 11.61 -6.47
CA VAL A 412 -1.13 11.51 -5.75
C VAL A 412 -1.14 12.43 -4.52
N LEU A 413 0.00 12.54 -3.82
CA LEU A 413 0.08 13.17 -2.51
C LEU A 413 0.72 14.56 -2.51
N GLN A 414 1.62 14.87 -3.45
CA GLN A 414 2.49 16.08 -3.38
C GLN A 414 1.71 17.41 -3.37
N GLY A 415 0.46 17.41 -3.79
CA GLY A 415 -0.43 18.58 -3.71
C GLY A 415 -0.87 18.91 -2.28
N ALA A 416 -1.15 17.88 -1.49
CA ALA A 416 -1.60 17.99 -0.10
C ALA A 416 -0.45 17.86 0.91
N VAL A 417 0.63 17.16 0.55
CA VAL A 417 1.75 16.81 1.43
C VAL A 417 3.06 17.32 0.83
N PRO A 418 3.51 18.54 1.20
CA PRO A 418 4.70 19.17 0.59
C PRO A 418 5.98 18.34 0.68
N ALA A 419 6.16 17.52 1.73
CA ALA A 419 7.31 16.64 1.89
C ALA A 419 7.44 15.63 0.73
N MET A 420 6.33 15.24 0.10
CA MET A 420 6.35 14.31 -1.03
C MET A 420 7.00 14.91 -2.29
N ARG A 421 7.09 16.24 -2.42
CA ARG A 421 7.78 16.88 -3.55
C ARG A 421 9.27 16.60 -3.60
N ARG A 422 9.85 16.12 -2.51
CA ARG A 422 11.27 15.75 -2.41
C ARG A 422 11.51 14.24 -2.57
N LYS A 423 10.47 13.44 -2.79
CA LYS A 423 10.52 11.98 -2.92
C LYS A 423 10.23 11.54 -4.36
N GLY A 424 10.57 10.30 -4.69
CA GLY A 424 10.33 9.73 -6.02
C GLY A 424 11.19 10.30 -7.14
N ARG A 425 12.33 10.95 -6.79
CA ARG A 425 13.24 11.68 -7.70
C ARG A 425 14.70 11.42 -7.35
N VAL A 426 15.58 11.53 -8.36
CA VAL A 426 17.04 11.58 -8.17
C VAL A 426 17.54 12.91 -8.73
N GLN A 427 17.33 13.97 -7.99
CA GLN A 427 17.64 15.34 -8.37
C GLN A 427 18.25 16.08 -7.18
N ALA A 428 19.00 17.18 -7.44
CA ALA A 428 19.46 18.06 -6.37
C ALA A 428 18.28 18.53 -5.49
N ASP A 429 18.48 18.57 -4.19
CA ASP A 429 17.51 18.89 -3.15
C ASP A 429 16.41 17.82 -2.90
N ALA A 430 16.40 16.71 -3.64
CA ALA A 430 15.55 15.57 -3.30
C ALA A 430 16.06 14.87 -2.03
N ASP A 431 15.17 14.22 -1.29
CA ASP A 431 15.57 13.36 -0.18
C ASP A 431 16.43 12.20 -0.73
N ALA A 432 17.53 11.87 -0.05
CA ALA A 432 18.35 10.72 -0.43
C ALA A 432 17.68 9.40 0.00
N ASP A 433 16.45 9.21 -0.47
CA ASP A 433 15.66 7.99 -0.39
C ASP A 433 15.85 7.24 -1.71
N LEU A 434 16.80 6.32 -1.74
CA LEU A 434 17.29 5.70 -2.97
C LEU A 434 17.26 4.19 -2.88
N VAL A 435 17.04 3.54 -4.02
CA VAL A 435 17.25 2.10 -4.20
C VAL A 435 18.32 1.86 -5.25
N VAL A 436 19.25 0.96 -4.93
CA VAL A 436 20.28 0.49 -5.87
C VAL A 436 20.07 -1.00 -6.12
N PHE A 437 19.88 -1.39 -7.38
CA PHE A 437 19.52 -2.76 -7.71
C PHE A 437 20.10 -3.24 -9.04
N ASP A 438 20.25 -4.56 -9.17
CA ASP A 438 20.60 -5.22 -10.41
C ASP A 438 19.38 -5.29 -11.35
N PRO A 439 19.36 -4.57 -12.48
CA PRO A 439 18.20 -4.54 -13.38
C PRO A 439 17.91 -5.89 -14.06
N ALA A 440 18.89 -6.76 -14.16
CA ALA A 440 18.73 -8.09 -14.76
C ALA A 440 18.32 -9.14 -13.71
N GLY A 441 18.83 -9.01 -12.48
CA GLY A 441 18.71 -10.00 -11.43
C GLY A 441 17.61 -9.72 -10.41
N VAL A 442 17.06 -8.49 -10.33
CA VAL A 442 16.03 -8.17 -9.36
C VAL A 442 14.78 -9.05 -9.55
N THR A 443 14.42 -9.77 -8.48
CA THR A 443 13.27 -10.70 -8.48
C THR A 443 12.80 -11.03 -7.07
N ASP A 444 11.47 -11.21 -6.93
CA ASP A 444 10.84 -11.69 -5.71
C ASP A 444 11.27 -13.13 -5.36
N GLN A 445 11.40 -13.39 -4.06
CA GLN A 445 11.66 -14.73 -3.52
C GLN A 445 10.51 -15.21 -2.61
N ALA A 446 9.65 -14.30 -2.20
CA ALA A 446 8.51 -14.61 -1.36
C ALA A 446 7.49 -15.47 -2.12
N THR A 447 7.07 -16.56 -1.48
CA THR A 447 6.02 -17.47 -1.97
C THR A 447 4.99 -17.69 -0.88
N TYR A 448 3.84 -18.27 -1.20
CA TYR A 448 2.83 -18.60 -0.17
C TYR A 448 3.36 -19.57 0.90
N ALA A 449 4.33 -20.44 0.55
CA ALA A 449 4.97 -21.36 1.48
C ALA A 449 6.14 -20.74 2.26
N ALA A 450 6.73 -19.65 1.77
CA ALA A 450 7.89 -18.97 2.35
C ALA A 450 7.75 -17.46 2.16
N SER A 451 6.73 -16.88 2.80
CA SER A 451 6.21 -15.54 2.49
C SER A 451 7.05 -14.38 3.00
N THR A 452 8.07 -14.67 3.82
CA THR A 452 8.95 -13.65 4.40
C THR A 452 10.35 -13.62 3.77
N ARG A 453 10.54 -14.28 2.63
CA ARG A 453 11.82 -14.25 1.91
C ARG A 453 12.00 -12.90 1.22
N PRO A 454 13.09 -12.17 1.50
CA PRO A 454 13.39 -10.90 0.84
C PRO A 454 13.58 -11.04 -0.67
N THR A 455 13.30 -9.97 -1.39
CA THR A 455 13.67 -9.80 -2.80
C THR A 455 15.18 -9.88 -2.97
N VAL A 456 15.66 -10.59 -4.00
CA VAL A 456 17.06 -10.61 -4.39
C VAL A 456 17.33 -9.60 -5.50
N GLY A 457 18.59 -9.17 -5.63
CA GLY A 457 18.99 -8.16 -6.61
C GLY A 457 18.81 -6.71 -6.14
N ILE A 458 18.25 -6.47 -4.95
CA ILE A 458 18.34 -5.18 -4.27
C ILE A 458 19.69 -5.12 -3.55
N ALA A 459 20.61 -4.29 -4.05
CA ALA A 459 21.95 -4.17 -3.49
C ALA A 459 21.97 -3.22 -2.29
N HIS A 460 21.39 -2.02 -2.44
CA HIS A 460 21.34 -1.04 -1.35
C HIS A 460 20.01 -0.31 -1.31
N VAL A 461 19.59 0.06 -0.11
CA VAL A 461 18.46 0.96 0.11
C VAL A 461 18.91 2.02 1.11
N LEU A 462 18.74 3.28 0.72
CA LEU A 462 19.05 4.44 1.56
C LEU A 462 17.76 5.20 1.89
N VAL A 463 17.63 5.62 3.15
CA VAL A 463 16.55 6.48 3.62
C VAL A 463 17.19 7.69 4.28
N GLY A 464 16.95 8.89 3.72
CA GLY A 464 17.62 10.09 4.16
C GLY A 464 19.15 9.94 4.18
N GLY A 465 19.74 9.29 3.17
CA GLY A 465 21.17 9.04 3.05
C GLY A 465 21.74 7.94 3.95
N THR A 466 20.93 7.33 4.82
CA THR A 466 21.35 6.24 5.71
C THR A 466 21.02 4.89 5.09
N PHE A 467 22.00 3.98 5.01
CA PHE A 467 21.77 2.63 4.53
C PHE A 467 20.86 1.85 5.48
N VAL A 468 19.71 1.40 5.00
CA VAL A 468 18.82 0.44 5.68
C VAL A 468 18.96 -0.96 5.11
N VAL A 469 19.40 -1.07 3.84
CA VAL A 469 19.92 -2.31 3.23
C VAL A 469 21.26 -1.98 2.62
N ARG A 470 22.28 -2.81 2.91
CA ARG A 470 23.62 -2.65 2.36
C ARG A 470 24.16 -4.01 1.90
N ASP A 471 24.74 -4.07 0.72
CA ASP A 471 25.27 -5.29 0.11
C ASP A 471 24.25 -6.46 0.10
N GLY A 472 22.97 -6.13 -0.13
CA GLY A 472 21.87 -7.09 -0.13
C GLY A 472 21.33 -7.50 1.26
N GLU A 473 21.93 -6.99 2.33
CA GLU A 473 21.57 -7.36 3.69
C GLU A 473 20.93 -6.18 4.46
N LEU A 474 19.90 -6.47 5.23
CA LEU A 474 19.28 -5.47 6.11
C LEU A 474 20.28 -5.01 7.17
N VAL A 475 20.29 -3.71 7.48
CA VAL A 475 20.99 -3.10 8.61
C VAL A 475 19.99 -2.97 9.77
N PRO A 476 19.91 -3.93 10.71
CA PRO A 476 18.79 -4.05 11.65
C PRO A 476 18.58 -2.85 12.57
N ASP A 477 19.68 -2.17 12.93
CA ASP A 477 19.67 -1.03 13.87
C ASP A 477 19.50 0.31 13.17
N ALA A 478 19.44 0.34 11.82
CA ALA A 478 19.20 1.55 11.07
C ALA A 478 17.71 1.89 11.06
N LEU A 479 17.35 2.97 11.75
CA LEU A 479 15.98 3.45 11.89
C LEU A 479 15.85 4.94 11.51
N PRO A 480 16.28 5.34 10.29
CA PRO A 480 16.28 6.74 9.85
C PRO A 480 14.91 7.24 9.41
N GLY A 481 13.92 6.36 9.32
CA GLY A 481 12.59 6.67 8.79
C GLY A 481 11.89 7.81 9.53
N ARG A 482 11.30 8.72 8.77
CA ARG A 482 10.64 9.93 9.27
C ARG A 482 9.14 9.90 8.95
N PRO A 483 8.32 10.61 9.76
CA PRO A 483 6.91 10.74 9.45
C PRO A 483 6.70 11.60 8.19
N VAL A 484 5.90 11.07 7.27
CA VAL A 484 5.29 11.82 6.17
C VAL A 484 3.90 12.22 6.64
N ARG A 485 3.60 13.51 6.65
CA ARG A 485 2.28 14.02 7.08
C ARG A 485 1.95 15.33 6.40
N ALA A 486 0.66 15.62 6.33
CA ALA A 486 0.22 16.95 5.91
C ALA A 486 0.64 17.99 6.96
N VAL A 487 0.83 19.23 6.51
CA VAL A 487 1.01 20.34 7.44
C VAL A 487 -0.36 20.62 8.07
N PRO A 488 -0.49 20.63 9.39
CA PRO A 488 -1.74 20.98 10.05
C PRO A 488 -2.22 22.37 9.56
N ARG A 489 -3.46 22.45 9.13
CA ARG A 489 -4.10 23.70 8.65
C ARG A 489 -4.88 24.35 9.77
#